data_67e254611fbe83e5b20e2e876d58214b
#
_entry.id   67e254611fbe83e5b20e2e876d58214b
#
_cell.length_a   1.000
_cell.length_b   1.000
_cell.length_c   1.000
_cell.angle_alpha   90.00
_cell.angle_beta   90.00
_cell.angle_gamma   90.00
#
_symmetry.space_group_name_H-M   'P 1'
#
loop_
_entity.id
_entity.type
_entity.pdbx_description
1 polymer ?
#
loop_
_entity_poly.entity_id
_entity_poly.type
_entity_poly.pdbx_seq_one_letter_code
_entity_poly.pdbx_strand_id
1 'polypeptide(L)'
;MPGKTSSERRALDQLASTLTGGFEAAGFDFISPDILQPADVFLDRSGEDIRSRTFVFTDPEGREQCLRPDLTVPACRFHISHAADPGKEARYCYAGPAFRYQPGEHPHEFHQTGLEWFGAGDAEAAEADVLAVTLAVLKTAGLRNYTVRLGDLGLFHALLASLDMPERWRRRLQHHFWRPRAFRALLQILTGAV
;
A
#
# COMPACT_ATOMS: atom_id res chain seq x y z
N MET A 1 16.13 9.91 -14.32
CA MET A 1 16.93 10.66 -13.33
C MET A 1 18.30 10.01 -13.18
N PRO A 2 19.37 10.76 -12.96
CA PRO A 2 20.77 10.24 -13.01
C PRO A 2 21.23 9.57 -11.70
N GLY A 3 20.37 8.87 -10.98
CA GLY A 3 20.76 8.17 -9.74
C GLY A 3 20.90 9.09 -8.51
N LYS A 4 21.46 8.55 -7.43
CA LYS A 4 21.68 9.25 -6.14
C LYS A 4 23.19 9.43 -5.89
N THR A 5 23.57 10.56 -5.37
CA THR A 5 24.95 10.83 -4.89
C THR A 5 25.24 9.97 -3.65
N SER A 6 26.53 9.83 -3.30
CA SER A 6 26.92 9.10 -2.09
C SER A 6 26.35 9.69 -0.79
N SER A 7 26.14 11.01 -0.74
CA SER A 7 25.53 11.67 0.42
C SER A 7 24.04 11.37 0.52
N GLU A 8 23.31 11.46 -0.60
CA GLU A 8 21.89 11.12 -0.68
C GLU A 8 21.64 9.66 -0.35
N ARG A 9 22.49 8.75 -0.85
CA ARG A 9 22.39 7.32 -0.54
C ARG A 9 22.56 7.07 0.94
N ARG A 10 23.61 7.62 1.57
CA ARG A 10 23.83 7.47 3.01
C ARG A 10 22.69 8.05 3.86
N ALA A 11 22.15 9.21 3.48
CA ALA A 11 21.01 9.79 4.17
C ALA A 11 19.77 8.90 4.10
N LEU A 12 19.51 8.30 2.93
CA LEU A 12 18.41 7.37 2.73
C LEU A 12 18.58 6.09 3.55
N ASP A 13 19.78 5.51 3.56
CA ASP A 13 20.08 4.30 4.34
C ASP A 13 19.97 4.56 5.85
N GLN A 14 20.44 5.71 6.31
CA GLN A 14 20.30 6.14 7.71
C GLN A 14 18.83 6.32 8.11
N LEU A 15 18.03 6.97 7.26
CA LEU A 15 16.60 7.15 7.50
C LEU A 15 15.88 5.79 7.53
N ALA A 16 16.14 4.93 6.55
CA ALA A 16 15.55 3.59 6.50
C ALA A 16 15.89 2.78 7.76
N SER A 17 17.16 2.79 8.19
CA SER A 17 17.60 2.13 9.42
C SER A 17 16.95 2.69 10.68
N THR A 18 16.77 4.01 10.76
CA THR A 18 16.08 4.65 11.89
C THR A 18 14.61 4.22 11.97
N LEU A 19 13.92 4.17 10.82
CA LEU A 19 12.52 3.77 10.75
C LEU A 19 12.35 2.29 11.07
N THR A 20 13.12 1.41 10.44
CA THR A 20 13.01 -0.04 10.68
C THR A 20 13.43 -0.42 12.10
N GLY A 21 14.50 0.17 12.64
CA GLY A 21 14.90 -0.05 14.04
C GLY A 21 13.81 0.36 15.04
N GLY A 22 13.04 1.40 14.74
CA GLY A 22 11.89 1.77 15.55
C GLY A 22 10.74 0.76 15.48
N PHE A 23 10.50 0.16 14.31
CA PHE A 23 9.52 -0.91 14.14
C PHE A 23 9.97 -2.21 14.82
N GLU A 24 11.25 -2.59 14.68
CA GLU A 24 11.83 -3.76 15.36
C GLU A 24 11.73 -3.62 16.89
N ALA A 25 12.01 -2.42 17.42
CA ALA A 25 11.85 -2.13 18.85
C ALA A 25 10.38 -2.23 19.32
N ALA A 26 9.42 -2.08 18.42
CA ALA A 26 7.99 -2.27 18.68
C ALA A 26 7.52 -3.72 18.44
N GLY A 27 8.43 -4.66 18.17
CA GLY A 27 8.15 -6.10 18.03
C GLY A 27 7.77 -6.55 16.62
N PHE A 28 8.21 -5.83 15.59
CA PHE A 28 8.05 -6.24 14.19
C PHE A 28 9.36 -6.84 13.66
N ASP A 29 9.28 -8.02 13.07
CA ASP A 29 10.44 -8.69 12.47
C ASP A 29 10.79 -8.05 11.12
N PHE A 30 12.07 -7.73 10.91
CA PHE A 30 12.49 -7.18 9.61
C PHE A 30 12.54 -8.28 8.55
N ILE A 31 11.87 -8.02 7.42
CA ILE A 31 11.88 -8.89 6.24
C ILE A 31 12.36 -8.13 5.00
N SER A 32 12.93 -8.87 4.05
CA SER A 32 13.38 -8.33 2.77
C SER A 32 12.72 -9.10 1.61
N PRO A 33 11.48 -8.77 1.24
CA PRO A 33 10.82 -9.43 0.12
C PRO A 33 11.55 -9.15 -1.19
N ASP A 34 11.45 -10.08 -2.16
CA ASP A 34 12.09 -9.96 -3.46
C ASP A 34 11.56 -8.77 -4.27
N ILE A 35 12.45 -8.14 -5.06
CA ILE A 35 12.10 -7.05 -5.97
C ILE A 35 11.29 -7.59 -7.16
N LEU A 36 11.72 -8.73 -7.71
CA LEU A 36 11.03 -9.39 -8.82
C LEU A 36 9.85 -10.18 -8.29
N GLN A 37 8.70 -9.94 -8.85
CA GLN A 37 7.45 -10.60 -8.46
C GLN A 37 6.74 -11.14 -9.69
N PRO A 38 5.97 -12.24 -9.59
CA PRO A 38 5.05 -12.64 -10.65
C PRO A 38 4.05 -11.51 -10.93
N ALA A 39 3.84 -11.21 -12.21
CA ALA A 39 3.03 -10.06 -12.61
C ALA A 39 1.53 -10.24 -12.28
N ASP A 40 1.01 -11.46 -12.33
CA ASP A 40 -0.38 -11.83 -12.06
C ASP A 40 -0.83 -11.37 -10.66
N VAL A 41 0.05 -11.47 -9.66
CA VAL A 41 -0.24 -11.07 -8.28
C VAL A 41 -0.69 -9.61 -8.18
N PHE A 42 -0.11 -8.73 -9.01
CA PHE A 42 -0.47 -7.32 -9.06
C PHE A 42 -1.52 -7.02 -10.12
N LEU A 43 -1.48 -7.72 -11.27
CA LEU A 43 -2.39 -7.45 -12.38
C LEU A 43 -3.81 -7.93 -12.12
N ASP A 44 -3.99 -9.03 -11.40
CA ASP A 44 -5.31 -9.62 -11.17
C ASP A 44 -6.04 -9.00 -9.98
N ARG A 45 -5.30 -8.54 -8.97
CA ARG A 45 -5.88 -8.07 -7.70
C ARG A 45 -5.77 -6.60 -7.43
N SER A 46 -4.90 -5.88 -8.15
CA SER A 46 -4.75 -4.44 -8.01
C SER A 46 -5.69 -3.69 -8.94
N GLY A 47 -6.11 -2.50 -8.52
CA GLY A 47 -6.93 -1.63 -9.36
C GLY A 47 -6.20 -1.17 -10.63
N GLU A 48 -6.94 -0.69 -11.63
CA GLU A 48 -6.39 -0.24 -12.93
C GLU A 48 -5.23 0.76 -12.80
N ASP A 49 -5.22 1.58 -11.75
CA ASP A 49 -4.14 2.55 -11.52
C ASP A 49 -2.80 1.86 -11.28
N ILE A 50 -2.75 0.81 -10.47
CA ILE A 50 -1.52 0.03 -10.23
C ILE A 50 -1.13 -0.75 -11.49
N ARG A 51 -2.09 -1.39 -12.17
CA ARG A 51 -1.83 -2.14 -13.42
C ARG A 51 -1.18 -1.27 -14.48
N SER A 52 -1.68 -0.05 -14.69
CA SER A 52 -1.14 0.88 -15.69
C SER A 52 0.24 1.44 -15.36
N ARG A 53 0.68 1.31 -14.10
CA ARG A 53 1.96 1.83 -13.60
C ARG A 53 2.99 0.74 -13.29
N THR A 54 2.63 -0.53 -13.40
CA THR A 54 3.53 -1.65 -13.10
C THR A 54 4.46 -1.91 -14.27
N PHE A 55 5.77 -2.00 -14.02
CA PHE A 55 6.77 -2.41 -15.00
C PHE A 55 6.73 -3.93 -15.13
N VAL A 56 6.21 -4.42 -16.25
CA VAL A 56 6.07 -5.85 -16.55
C VAL A 56 7.05 -6.23 -17.67
N PHE A 57 7.62 -7.42 -17.58
CA PHE A 57 8.52 -8.00 -18.57
C PHE A 57 8.42 -9.53 -18.54
N THR A 58 8.88 -10.17 -19.62
CA THR A 58 8.94 -11.64 -19.72
C THR A 58 10.34 -12.11 -19.38
N ASP A 59 10.46 -13.10 -18.47
CA ASP A 59 11.73 -13.71 -18.14
C ASP A 59 12.19 -14.70 -19.25
N PRO A 60 13.45 -15.20 -19.21
CA PRO A 60 13.95 -16.15 -20.21
C PRO A 60 13.16 -17.47 -20.27
N GLU A 61 12.39 -17.81 -19.26
CA GLU A 61 11.53 -19.01 -19.21
C GLU A 61 10.12 -18.76 -19.74
N GLY A 62 9.83 -17.53 -20.20
CA GLY A 62 8.55 -17.14 -20.77
C GLY A 62 7.49 -16.75 -19.72
N ARG A 63 7.87 -16.55 -18.47
CA ARG A 63 6.93 -16.14 -17.40
C ARG A 63 6.87 -14.61 -17.32
N GLU A 64 5.67 -14.07 -17.10
CA GLU A 64 5.50 -12.65 -16.84
C GLU A 64 5.92 -12.29 -15.41
N GLN A 65 6.90 -11.41 -15.31
CA GLN A 65 7.45 -10.86 -14.07
C GLN A 65 7.20 -9.35 -14.02
N CYS A 66 7.28 -8.79 -12.84
CA CYS A 66 7.24 -7.34 -12.68
C CYS A 66 8.23 -6.84 -11.62
N LEU A 67 8.62 -5.58 -11.74
CA LEU A 67 9.22 -4.86 -10.62
C LEU A 67 8.11 -4.50 -9.64
N ARG A 68 8.27 -4.87 -8.37
CA ARG A 68 7.25 -4.63 -7.33
C ARG A 68 6.82 -3.16 -7.27
N PRO A 69 5.53 -2.85 -7.43
CA PRO A 69 5.03 -1.48 -7.33
C PRO A 69 4.82 -1.00 -5.89
N ASP A 70 4.83 -1.92 -4.92
CA ASP A 70 4.80 -1.69 -3.47
C ASP A 70 5.44 -2.87 -2.73
N LEU A 71 5.54 -2.79 -1.40
CA LEU A 71 6.09 -3.85 -0.57
C LEU A 71 5.02 -4.60 0.25
N THR A 72 3.79 -4.12 0.32
CA THR A 72 2.69 -4.79 1.06
C THR A 72 2.38 -6.16 0.46
N VAL A 73 2.15 -6.24 -0.86
CA VAL A 73 1.84 -7.50 -1.52
C VAL A 73 3.01 -8.49 -1.45
N PRO A 74 4.28 -8.09 -1.69
CA PRO A 74 5.44 -8.94 -1.42
C PRO A 74 5.55 -9.42 0.03
N ALA A 75 5.22 -8.59 1.03
CA ALA A 75 5.20 -9.00 2.43
C ALA A 75 4.10 -10.03 2.71
N CYS A 76 2.90 -9.87 2.13
CA CYS A 76 1.83 -10.88 2.19
C CYS A 76 2.29 -12.22 1.61
N ARG A 77 2.95 -12.19 0.45
CA ARG A 77 3.49 -13.41 -0.18
C ARG A 77 4.58 -14.06 0.67
N PHE A 78 5.48 -13.24 1.24
CA PHE A 78 6.50 -13.72 2.18
C PHE A 78 5.83 -14.46 3.34
N HIS A 79 4.83 -13.85 3.97
CA HIS A 79 4.08 -14.46 5.07
C HIS A 79 3.48 -15.82 4.67
N ILE A 80 2.73 -15.89 3.57
CA ILE A 80 2.11 -17.11 3.08
C ILE A 80 3.13 -18.22 2.78
N SER A 81 4.32 -17.86 2.28
CA SER A 81 5.34 -18.81 1.87
C SER A 81 6.23 -19.31 3.02
N HIS A 82 6.38 -18.54 4.09
CA HIS A 82 7.32 -18.82 5.18
C HIS A 82 6.64 -19.13 6.51
N ALA A 83 5.41 -18.68 6.74
CA ALA A 83 4.70 -19.01 7.96
C ALA A 83 4.28 -20.48 7.96
N ALA A 84 4.56 -21.18 9.06
CA ALA A 84 4.10 -22.56 9.24
C ALA A 84 2.57 -22.66 9.27
N ASP A 85 1.92 -21.62 9.73
CA ASP A 85 0.47 -21.42 9.74
C ASP A 85 0.16 -19.95 9.41
N PRO A 86 -0.25 -19.64 8.18
CA PRO A 86 -0.55 -18.26 7.77
C PRO A 86 -1.73 -17.61 8.51
N GLY A 87 -2.52 -18.39 9.26
CA GLY A 87 -3.59 -17.88 10.11
C GLY A 87 -3.13 -17.34 11.46
N LYS A 88 -1.87 -17.61 11.84
CA LYS A 88 -1.32 -17.13 13.11
C LYS A 88 -0.83 -15.69 13.01
N GLU A 89 -0.78 -15.06 14.17
CA GLU A 89 -0.26 -13.71 14.32
C GLU A 89 1.21 -13.64 13.88
N ALA A 90 1.51 -12.65 13.06
CA ALA A 90 2.85 -12.30 12.65
C ALA A 90 2.95 -10.79 12.40
N ARG A 91 4.10 -10.20 12.73
CA ARG A 91 4.36 -8.77 12.60
C ARG A 91 5.65 -8.59 11.83
N TYR A 92 5.59 -7.91 10.70
CA TYR A 92 6.74 -7.69 9.83
C TYR A 92 6.93 -6.20 9.57
N CYS A 93 8.19 -5.79 9.43
CA CYS A 93 8.54 -4.49 8.88
C CYS A 93 9.54 -4.65 7.72
N TYR A 94 9.60 -3.66 6.88
CA TYR A 94 10.45 -3.67 5.70
C TYR A 94 10.90 -2.27 5.30
N ALA A 95 12.00 -2.21 4.55
CA ALA A 95 12.43 -1.03 3.81
C ALA A 95 13.06 -1.45 2.48
N GLY A 96 12.76 -0.73 1.41
CA GLY A 96 13.36 -1.03 0.11
C GLY A 96 12.77 -0.24 -1.04
N PRO A 97 13.33 -0.40 -2.25
CA PRO A 97 12.83 0.26 -3.45
C PRO A 97 11.51 -0.34 -3.91
N ALA A 98 10.64 0.53 -4.40
CA ALA A 98 9.45 0.21 -5.16
C ALA A 98 9.46 0.97 -6.49
N PHE A 99 8.75 0.47 -7.49
CA PHE A 99 8.86 0.92 -8.88
C PHE A 99 7.49 1.17 -9.47
N ARG A 100 7.21 2.42 -9.86
CA ARG A 100 5.94 2.78 -10.52
C ARG A 100 6.22 3.69 -11.69
N TYR A 101 5.67 3.37 -12.84
CA TYR A 101 5.64 4.33 -13.93
C TYR A 101 4.86 5.57 -13.49
N GLN A 102 5.47 6.73 -13.65
CA GLN A 102 4.85 8.02 -13.39
C GLN A 102 5.08 8.92 -14.60
N PRO A 103 4.04 9.53 -15.19
CA PRO A 103 4.20 10.43 -16.31
C PRO A 103 4.95 11.70 -15.89
N GLY A 104 5.71 12.28 -16.83
CA GLY A 104 6.53 13.47 -16.59
C GLY A 104 7.88 13.15 -15.96
N GLU A 105 8.45 14.11 -15.23
CA GLU A 105 9.80 14.03 -14.65
C GLU A 105 9.84 13.37 -13.25
N HIS A 106 8.75 12.71 -12.84
CA HIS A 106 8.68 12.03 -11.54
C HIS A 106 9.56 10.77 -11.52
N PRO A 107 10.23 10.48 -10.40
CA PRO A 107 11.02 9.25 -10.28
C PRO A 107 10.14 8.02 -10.36
N HIS A 108 10.57 7.05 -11.16
CA HIS A 108 9.91 5.75 -11.26
C HIS A 108 10.32 4.77 -10.15
N GLU A 109 11.44 5.07 -9.46
CA GLU A 109 11.93 4.37 -8.30
C GLU A 109 11.80 5.27 -7.06
N PHE A 110 11.22 4.73 -6.00
CA PHE A 110 11.14 5.39 -4.70
C PHE A 110 11.37 4.36 -3.59
N HIS A 111 11.77 4.82 -2.40
CA HIS A 111 11.89 3.94 -1.24
C HIS A 111 10.59 3.95 -0.45
N GLN A 112 10.18 2.75 -0.07
CA GLN A 112 9.04 2.52 0.81
C GLN A 112 9.54 1.83 2.08
N THR A 113 9.06 2.30 3.22
CA THR A 113 9.24 1.65 4.52
C THR A 113 7.84 1.44 5.10
N GLY A 114 7.60 0.29 5.69
CA GLY A 114 6.29 -0.03 6.22
C GLY A 114 6.32 -1.18 7.20
N LEU A 115 5.15 -1.50 7.73
CA LEU A 115 4.91 -2.62 8.61
C LEU A 115 3.58 -3.28 8.27
N GLU A 116 3.50 -4.59 8.52
CA GLU A 116 2.30 -5.41 8.29
C GLU A 116 2.05 -6.26 9.53
N TRP A 117 0.80 -6.33 9.94
CA TRP A 117 0.36 -7.17 11.05
C TRP A 117 -0.70 -8.15 10.56
N PHE A 118 -0.38 -9.43 10.57
CA PHE A 118 -1.25 -10.53 10.17
C PHE A 118 -1.84 -11.23 11.38
N GLY A 119 -3.07 -11.72 11.26
CA GLY A 119 -3.69 -12.59 12.25
C GLY A 119 -3.97 -11.94 13.62
N ALA A 120 -4.07 -10.62 13.69
CA ALA A 120 -4.42 -9.92 14.92
C ALA A 120 -5.81 -10.36 15.40
N GLY A 121 -5.93 -10.71 16.69
CA GLY A 121 -7.19 -11.15 17.28
C GLY A 121 -8.23 -10.03 17.41
N ASP A 122 -7.77 -8.78 17.58
CA ASP A 122 -8.57 -7.56 17.61
C ASP A 122 -8.04 -6.61 16.53
N ALA A 123 -8.77 -6.50 15.44
CA ALA A 123 -8.35 -5.69 14.28
C ALA A 123 -8.33 -4.20 14.61
N GLU A 124 -9.30 -3.69 15.37
CA GLU A 124 -9.39 -2.27 15.70
C GLU A 124 -8.24 -1.84 16.63
N ALA A 125 -7.92 -2.67 17.61
CA ALA A 125 -6.77 -2.44 18.48
C ALA A 125 -5.46 -2.50 17.71
N ALA A 126 -5.31 -3.47 16.78
CA ALA A 126 -4.13 -3.59 15.95
C ALA A 126 -3.94 -2.39 15.01
N GLU A 127 -5.01 -1.88 14.40
CA GLU A 127 -4.97 -0.66 13.57
C GLU A 127 -4.54 0.57 14.38
N ALA A 128 -5.05 0.71 15.61
CA ALA A 128 -4.65 1.78 16.50
C ALA A 128 -3.17 1.68 16.90
N ASP A 129 -2.68 0.48 17.21
CA ASP A 129 -1.29 0.22 17.55
C ASP A 129 -0.35 0.48 16.37
N VAL A 130 -0.70 0.01 15.16
CA VAL A 130 0.04 0.28 13.91
C VAL A 130 0.18 1.78 13.67
N LEU A 131 -0.92 2.53 13.85
CA LEU A 131 -0.89 3.99 13.73
C LEU A 131 0.02 4.62 14.80
N ALA A 132 -0.12 4.21 16.07
CA ALA A 132 0.67 4.74 17.18
C ALA A 132 2.17 4.48 16.98
N VAL A 133 2.56 3.25 16.61
CA VAL A 133 3.94 2.88 16.29
C VAL A 133 4.48 3.71 15.13
N THR A 134 3.71 3.84 14.05
CA THR A 134 4.11 4.64 12.87
C THR A 134 4.38 6.09 13.26
N LEU A 135 3.48 6.71 14.02
CA LEU A 135 3.64 8.10 14.46
C LEU A 135 4.83 8.29 15.40
N ALA A 136 5.08 7.34 16.31
CA ALA A 136 6.23 7.36 17.21
C ALA A 136 7.56 7.28 16.43
N VAL A 137 7.64 6.39 15.46
CA VAL A 137 8.81 6.19 14.61
C VAL A 137 9.07 7.41 13.72
N LEU A 138 8.05 8.00 13.11
CA LEU A 138 8.17 9.24 12.33
C LEU A 138 8.68 10.39 13.20
N LYS A 139 8.22 10.51 14.43
CA LYS A 139 8.73 11.50 15.38
C LYS A 139 10.21 11.30 15.71
N THR A 140 10.64 10.04 15.90
CA THR A 140 12.05 9.68 16.11
C THR A 140 12.90 10.02 14.89
N ALA A 141 12.39 9.84 13.69
CA ALA A 141 13.04 10.23 12.42
C ALA A 141 13.06 11.75 12.20
N GLY A 142 12.52 12.55 13.11
CA GLY A 142 12.58 14.03 13.08
C GLY A 142 11.39 14.71 12.42
N LEU A 143 10.37 13.96 11.96
CA LEU A 143 9.15 14.55 11.42
C LEU A 143 8.30 15.13 12.56
N ARG A 144 8.08 16.46 12.58
CA ARG A 144 7.40 17.15 13.68
C ARG A 144 6.09 17.83 13.27
N ASN A 145 6.05 18.33 12.04
CA ASN A 145 4.90 19.09 11.53
C ASN A 145 4.15 18.26 10.49
N TYR A 146 3.11 17.55 10.94
CA TYR A 146 2.27 16.74 10.06
C TYR A 146 0.81 16.77 10.53
N THR A 147 -0.09 16.44 9.63
CA THR A 147 -1.51 16.25 9.91
C THR A 147 -1.87 14.80 9.63
N VAL A 148 -2.52 14.15 10.58
CA VAL A 148 -3.08 12.81 10.41
C VAL A 148 -4.49 12.95 9.84
N ARG A 149 -4.78 12.24 8.76
CA ARG A 149 -6.14 12.12 8.20
C ARG A 149 -6.54 10.66 8.23
N LEU A 150 -7.61 10.37 8.96
CA LEU A 150 -8.20 9.04 9.01
C LEU A 150 -9.39 8.98 8.05
N GLY A 151 -9.42 7.97 7.20
CA GLY A 151 -10.55 7.66 6.31
C GLY A 151 -11.16 6.33 6.69
N ASP A 152 -12.50 6.31 6.74
CA ASP A 152 -13.25 5.08 6.99
C ASP A 152 -14.29 4.86 5.89
N LEU A 153 -14.11 3.77 5.14
CA LEU A 153 -15.07 3.37 4.10
C LEU A 153 -16.42 2.91 4.68
N GLY A 154 -16.43 2.48 5.93
CA GLY A 154 -17.67 2.13 6.64
C GLY A 154 -18.66 3.29 6.65
N LEU A 155 -18.19 4.53 6.84
CA LEU A 155 -19.02 5.73 6.77
C LEU A 155 -19.69 5.90 5.40
N PHE A 156 -18.93 5.68 4.32
CA PHE A 156 -19.47 5.75 2.97
C PHE A 156 -20.47 4.63 2.70
N HIS A 157 -20.18 3.41 3.13
CA HIS A 157 -21.09 2.28 3.00
C HIS A 157 -22.37 2.48 3.82
N ALA A 158 -22.27 2.96 5.04
CA ALA A 158 -23.41 3.27 5.89
C ALA A 158 -24.30 4.38 5.27
N LEU A 159 -23.69 5.43 4.72
CA LEU A 159 -24.40 6.47 3.99
C LEU A 159 -25.16 5.89 2.79
N LEU A 160 -24.51 5.08 1.95
CA LEU A 160 -25.18 4.46 0.81
C LEU A 160 -26.30 3.49 1.23
N ALA A 161 -26.14 2.81 2.37
CA ALA A 161 -27.16 1.91 2.90
C ALA A 161 -28.39 2.66 3.44
N SER A 162 -28.21 3.86 3.97
CA SER A 162 -29.30 4.70 4.49
C SER A 162 -30.15 5.35 3.41
N LEU A 163 -29.66 5.39 2.17
CA LEU A 163 -30.37 6.02 1.05
C LEU A 163 -31.30 5.00 0.37
N ASP A 164 -32.53 5.42 0.09
CA ASP A 164 -33.47 4.65 -0.71
C ASP A 164 -33.07 4.70 -2.20
N MET A 165 -32.33 3.68 -2.62
CA MET A 165 -31.85 3.53 -4.00
C MET A 165 -31.78 2.08 -4.42
N PRO A 166 -31.91 1.78 -5.72
CA PRO A 166 -31.74 0.42 -6.24
C PRO A 166 -30.34 -0.12 -5.94
N GLU A 167 -30.22 -1.39 -5.56
CA GLU A 167 -28.95 -2.06 -5.21
C GLU A 167 -27.90 -1.94 -6.33
N ARG A 168 -28.31 -1.99 -7.60
CA ARG A 168 -27.43 -1.80 -8.76
C ARG A 168 -26.74 -0.42 -8.75
N TRP A 169 -27.39 0.63 -8.20
CA TRP A 169 -26.79 1.96 -8.09
C TRP A 169 -25.81 2.02 -6.95
N ARG A 170 -26.15 1.42 -5.81
CA ARG A 170 -25.28 1.32 -4.65
C ARG A 170 -23.94 0.65 -5.02
N ARG A 171 -24.01 -0.52 -5.71
CA ARG A 171 -22.79 -1.23 -6.18
C ARG A 171 -21.97 -0.41 -7.17
N ARG A 172 -22.60 0.31 -8.09
CA ARG A 172 -21.89 1.17 -9.04
C ARG A 172 -21.21 2.35 -8.34
N LEU A 173 -21.83 2.97 -7.36
CA LEU A 173 -21.24 4.04 -6.56
C LEU A 173 -20.04 3.53 -5.75
N GLN A 174 -20.16 2.37 -5.10
CA GLN A 174 -19.06 1.72 -4.41
C GLN A 174 -17.87 1.41 -5.34
N HIS A 175 -18.17 0.85 -6.50
CA HIS A 175 -17.14 0.52 -7.49
C HIS A 175 -16.38 1.74 -8.02
N HIS A 176 -17.08 2.88 -8.21
CA HIS A 176 -16.49 4.11 -8.75
C HIS A 176 -15.95 5.07 -7.68
N PHE A 177 -16.09 4.74 -6.41
CA PHE A 177 -15.67 5.63 -5.31
C PHE A 177 -14.22 6.12 -5.45
N TRP A 178 -13.33 5.24 -5.84
CA TRP A 178 -11.90 5.51 -6.03
C TRP A 178 -11.54 6.29 -7.31
N ARG A 179 -12.53 6.58 -8.15
CA ARG A 179 -12.38 7.29 -9.42
C ARG A 179 -13.18 8.59 -9.40
N PRO A 180 -12.64 9.70 -8.83
CA PRO A 180 -13.43 10.90 -8.55
C PRO A 180 -14.17 11.49 -9.76
N ARG A 181 -13.62 11.38 -10.98
CA ARG A 181 -14.29 11.84 -12.21
C ARG A 181 -15.45 10.93 -12.58
N ALA A 182 -15.23 9.63 -12.60
CA ALA A 182 -16.28 8.64 -12.91
C ALA A 182 -17.38 8.63 -11.85
N PHE A 183 -17.03 8.77 -10.58
CA PHE A 183 -17.98 8.87 -9.47
C PHE A 183 -18.89 10.10 -9.61
N ARG A 184 -18.32 11.27 -9.88
CA ARG A 184 -19.12 12.50 -10.11
C ARG A 184 -20.01 12.39 -11.32
N ALA A 185 -19.52 11.87 -12.45
CA ALA A 185 -20.32 11.64 -13.65
C ALA A 185 -21.48 10.67 -13.36
N LEU A 186 -21.22 9.59 -12.61
CA LEU A 186 -22.26 8.65 -12.21
C LEU A 186 -23.32 9.32 -11.33
N LEU A 187 -22.92 10.12 -10.35
CA LEU A 187 -23.85 10.88 -9.50
C LEU A 187 -24.76 11.79 -10.35
N GLN A 188 -24.21 12.53 -11.30
CA GLN A 188 -24.99 13.40 -12.20
C GLN A 188 -26.05 12.60 -12.97
N ILE A 189 -25.66 11.45 -13.54
CA ILE A 189 -26.59 10.56 -14.24
C ILE A 189 -27.71 10.05 -13.31
N LEU A 190 -27.35 9.61 -12.09
CA LEU A 190 -28.30 9.03 -11.15
C LEU A 190 -29.26 10.07 -10.54
N THR A 191 -28.83 11.33 -10.44
CA THR A 191 -29.65 12.43 -9.92
C THR A 191 -30.48 13.15 -11.00
N GLY A 192 -30.33 12.72 -12.26
CA GLY A 192 -31.02 13.38 -13.38
C GLY A 192 -30.52 14.79 -13.68
N ALA A 193 -29.34 15.16 -13.16
CA ALA A 193 -28.70 16.46 -13.37
C ALA A 193 -27.86 16.47 -14.67
N VAL A 194 -28.45 16.02 -15.79
CA VAL A 194 -27.84 16.06 -17.13
C VAL A 194 -28.67 17.05 -17.98
#